data_329e80db83aa9229f78413b7a160d93a
#
_entry.id   329e80db83aa9229f78413b7a160d93a
#
_cell.length_a   1.000
_cell.length_b   1.000
_cell.length_c   1.000
_cell.angle_alpha   90.00
_cell.angle_beta   90.00
_cell.angle_gamma   90.00
#
_symmetry.space_group_name_H-M   'P 1'
#
loop_
_entity.id
_entity.type
_entity.pdbx_description
1 polymer ?
#
loop_
_entity_poly.entity_id
_entity_poly.type
_entity_poly.pdbx_seq_one_letter_code
_entity_poly.pdbx_strand_id
1 'polypeptide(L)'
;MFNIRVERVVKKHISDVFEMLVAHEDYGQLPGIKSARLLESGREERNGEGALREVDLGALVFQERITHFERPYQIDYRIESSKPLPVRHDLGEIKLSEEGEFTRVVWASKGHIQIPLLGHLLFD
;
A
#
# COMPACT_ATOMS: atom_id res chain seq x y z
N MET A 1 6.62 16.45 6.52
CA MET A 1 7.12 15.12 6.14
C MET A 1 6.49 14.06 7.03
N PHE A 2 6.08 12.96 6.45
CA PHE A 2 5.68 11.79 7.23
C PHE A 2 6.67 10.65 7.02
N ASN A 3 6.85 9.84 8.05
CA ASN A 3 7.69 8.66 8.02
C ASN A 3 7.01 7.61 8.92
N ILE A 4 6.36 6.66 8.26
CA ILE A 4 5.55 5.66 8.93
C ILE A 4 6.22 4.31 8.77
N ARG A 5 6.33 3.57 9.87
CA ARG A 5 6.77 2.19 9.85
C ARG A 5 5.89 1.39 10.79
N VAL A 6 5.21 0.40 10.23
CA VAL A 6 4.32 -0.49 10.98
C VAL A 6 4.83 -1.91 10.83
N GLU A 7 4.91 -2.62 11.94
CA GLU A 7 5.36 -4.00 11.96
C GLU A 7 4.32 -4.85 12.68
N ARG A 8 3.94 -5.96 12.06
CA ARG A 8 2.94 -6.87 12.61
C ARG A 8 3.34 -8.31 12.32
N VAL A 9 2.96 -9.21 13.24
CA VAL A 9 3.07 -10.65 13.00
C VAL A 9 1.65 -11.18 12.80
N VAL A 10 1.44 -11.81 11.65
CA VAL A 10 0.14 -12.33 11.24
C VAL A 10 0.16 -13.85 11.34
N LYS A 11 -0.86 -14.43 11.97
CA LYS A 11 -0.95 -15.88 12.18
C LYS A 11 -1.47 -16.60 10.94
N LYS A 12 -0.73 -16.43 9.83
CA LYS A 12 -1.03 -17.04 8.53
C LYS A 12 0.28 -17.27 7.78
N HIS A 13 0.25 -18.20 6.82
CA HIS A 13 1.38 -18.44 5.93
C HIS A 13 1.68 -17.23 5.07
N ILE A 14 2.94 -17.05 4.73
CA ILE A 14 3.42 -15.91 3.94
C ILE A 14 2.70 -15.78 2.60
N SER A 15 2.43 -16.89 1.91
CA SER A 15 1.71 -16.84 0.63
C SER A 15 0.28 -16.32 0.80
N ASP A 16 -0.40 -16.70 1.88
CA ASP A 16 -1.77 -16.24 2.14
C ASP A 16 -1.78 -14.75 2.50
N VAL A 17 -0.82 -14.32 3.30
CA VAL A 17 -0.70 -12.89 3.67
C VAL A 17 -0.39 -12.06 2.44
N PHE A 18 0.52 -12.53 1.59
CA PHE A 18 0.86 -11.84 0.35
C PHE A 18 -0.35 -11.69 -0.57
N GLU A 19 -1.15 -12.74 -0.74
CA GLU A 19 -2.36 -12.68 -1.57
C GLU A 19 -3.38 -11.67 -1.02
N MET A 20 -3.51 -11.56 0.29
CA MET A 20 -4.38 -10.55 0.90
C MET A 20 -3.95 -9.13 0.54
N LEU A 21 -2.64 -8.89 0.46
CA LEU A 21 -2.09 -7.57 0.10
C LEU A 21 -2.20 -7.28 -1.39
N VAL A 22 -2.20 -8.33 -2.22
CA VAL A 22 -2.32 -8.20 -3.68
C VAL A 22 -3.76 -7.96 -4.12
N ALA A 23 -4.72 -8.57 -3.42
CA ALA A 23 -6.15 -8.49 -3.76
C ALA A 23 -6.74 -7.12 -3.38
N HIS A 24 -6.30 -6.07 -4.07
CA HIS A 24 -6.72 -4.70 -3.76
C HIS A 24 -8.24 -4.47 -3.92
N GLU A 25 -8.93 -5.26 -4.72
CA GLU A 25 -10.37 -5.17 -4.89
C GLU A 25 -11.13 -5.47 -3.58
N ASP A 26 -10.50 -6.14 -2.63
CA ASP A 26 -11.07 -6.44 -1.32
C ASP A 26 -10.73 -5.37 -0.27
N TYR A 27 -9.94 -4.36 -0.62
CA TYR A 27 -9.51 -3.31 0.31
C TYR A 27 -10.68 -2.50 0.88
N GLY A 28 -11.77 -2.39 0.15
CA GLY A 28 -12.96 -1.69 0.64
C GLY A 28 -13.57 -2.28 1.90
N GLN A 29 -13.17 -3.50 2.27
CA GLN A 29 -13.60 -4.14 3.52
C GLN A 29 -12.73 -3.74 4.70
N LEU A 30 -11.60 -3.08 4.46
CA LEU A 30 -10.70 -2.65 5.52
C LEU A 30 -11.15 -1.31 6.11
N PRO A 31 -11.01 -1.13 7.44
CA PRO A 31 -11.36 0.15 8.06
C PRO A 31 -10.56 1.30 7.45
N GLY A 32 -11.25 2.41 7.18
CA GLY A 32 -10.62 3.61 6.64
C GLY A 32 -10.48 3.63 5.13
N ILE A 33 -10.74 2.53 4.44
CA ILE A 33 -10.71 2.47 2.98
C ILE A 33 -12.13 2.37 2.45
N LYS A 34 -12.54 3.36 1.66
CA LYS A 34 -13.88 3.38 1.06
C LYS A 34 -13.97 2.42 -0.12
N SER A 35 -12.97 2.44 -1.00
CA SER A 35 -12.91 1.55 -2.15
C SER A 35 -11.48 1.52 -2.73
N ALA A 36 -11.22 0.50 -3.52
CA ALA A 36 -10.00 0.41 -4.31
C ALA A 36 -10.30 -0.27 -5.64
N ARG A 37 -9.64 0.16 -6.71
CA ARG A 37 -9.82 -0.42 -8.04
C ARG A 37 -8.55 -0.37 -8.85
N LEU A 38 -8.42 -1.31 -9.79
CA LEU A 38 -7.32 -1.36 -10.72
C LEU A 38 -7.60 -0.44 -11.89
N LEU A 39 -6.67 0.47 -12.19
CA LEU A 39 -6.76 1.38 -13.34
C LEU A 39 -5.96 0.85 -14.54
N GLU A 40 -4.78 0.27 -14.27
CA GLU A 40 -3.91 -0.31 -15.30
C GLU A 40 -3.36 -1.63 -14.78
N SER A 41 -3.39 -2.65 -15.62
CA SER A 41 -2.82 -3.96 -15.28
C SER A 41 -1.30 -3.90 -15.26
N GLY A 42 -0.67 -4.73 -14.42
CA GLY A 42 0.77 -4.91 -14.40
C GLY A 42 1.27 -5.62 -15.65
N ARG A 43 2.60 -5.67 -15.79
CA ARG A 43 3.25 -6.21 -16.99
C ARG A 43 3.12 -7.72 -17.13
N GLU A 44 3.42 -8.44 -16.07
CA GLU A 44 3.38 -9.91 -16.07
C GLU A 44 2.16 -10.44 -15.36
N GLU A 45 1.74 -9.74 -14.35
CA GLU A 45 0.68 -10.11 -13.46
C GLU A 45 -0.26 -8.91 -13.30
N ARG A 46 -1.57 -9.16 -13.31
CA ARG A 46 -2.59 -8.10 -13.28
C ARG A 46 -2.36 -7.09 -12.16
N ASN A 47 -2.08 -7.58 -10.95
CA ASN A 47 -1.87 -6.74 -9.78
C ASN A 47 -0.39 -6.61 -9.39
N GLY A 48 0.51 -6.94 -10.29
CA GLY A 48 1.94 -6.94 -10.06
C GLY A 48 2.64 -5.66 -10.50
N GLU A 49 3.94 -5.77 -10.76
CA GLU A 49 4.77 -4.64 -11.16
C GLU A 49 4.18 -3.90 -12.37
N GLY A 50 4.11 -2.59 -12.27
CA GLY A 50 3.53 -1.73 -13.28
C GLY A 50 2.04 -1.48 -13.11
N ALA A 51 1.35 -2.22 -12.25
CA ALA A 51 -0.06 -2.00 -11.98
C ALA A 51 -0.29 -0.62 -11.37
N LEU A 52 -1.35 0.05 -11.83
CA LEU A 52 -1.81 1.31 -11.24
C LEU A 52 -3.16 1.07 -10.60
N ARG A 53 -3.30 1.42 -9.34
CA ARG A 53 -4.55 1.26 -8.61
C ARG A 53 -4.98 2.56 -7.96
N GLU A 54 -6.28 2.74 -7.81
CA GLU A 54 -6.86 3.89 -7.14
C GLU A 54 -7.38 3.44 -5.78
N VAL A 55 -6.98 4.15 -4.74
CA VAL A 55 -7.42 3.90 -3.36
C VAL A 55 -8.16 5.13 -2.86
N ASP A 56 -9.43 4.95 -2.52
CA ASP A 56 -10.30 6.02 -2.03
C ASP A 56 -10.44 5.88 -0.51
N LEU A 57 -9.92 6.88 0.21
CA LEU A 57 -10.01 6.95 1.67
C LEU A 57 -11.17 7.86 2.12
N GLY A 58 -11.97 8.37 1.19
CA GLY A 58 -13.02 9.35 1.48
C GLY A 58 -12.48 10.78 1.46
N ALA A 59 -11.57 11.11 2.36
CA ALA A 59 -10.95 12.44 2.42
C ALA A 59 -9.89 12.65 1.33
N LEU A 60 -9.22 11.57 0.93
CA LEU A 60 -8.20 11.58 -0.12
C LEU A 60 -8.42 10.40 -1.06
N VAL A 61 -8.07 10.61 -2.32
CA VAL A 61 -8.02 9.55 -3.33
C VAL A 61 -6.61 9.49 -3.88
N PHE A 62 -5.96 8.34 -3.78
CA PHE A 62 -4.61 8.11 -4.26
C PHE A 62 -4.61 7.28 -5.53
N GLN A 63 -3.63 7.55 -6.41
CA GLN A 63 -3.26 6.62 -7.46
C GLN A 63 -1.87 6.06 -7.13
N GLU A 64 -1.78 4.76 -6.98
CA GLU A 64 -0.56 4.06 -6.57
C GLU A 64 -0.04 3.16 -7.68
N ARG A 65 1.24 3.33 -8.03
CA ARG A 65 1.94 2.46 -8.99
C ARG A 65 2.74 1.42 -8.22
N ILE A 66 2.58 0.15 -8.58
CA ILE A 66 3.42 -0.91 -8.05
C ILE A 66 4.75 -0.86 -8.78
N THR A 67 5.82 -0.57 -8.06
CA THR A 67 7.15 -0.37 -8.63
C THR A 67 8.06 -1.59 -8.52
N HIS A 68 7.81 -2.46 -7.54
CA HIS A 68 8.53 -3.71 -7.37
C HIS A 68 7.58 -4.76 -6.82
N PHE A 69 7.69 -5.98 -7.32
CA PHE A 69 6.77 -7.05 -6.96
C PHE A 69 7.53 -8.37 -6.95
N GLU A 70 7.71 -8.95 -5.78
CA GLU A 70 8.44 -10.19 -5.58
C GLU A 70 7.64 -11.13 -4.67
N ARG A 71 7.01 -12.11 -5.26
CA ARG A 71 6.21 -13.10 -4.53
C ARG A 71 7.08 -14.03 -3.71
N PRO A 72 6.75 -14.30 -2.46
CA PRO A 72 5.73 -13.68 -1.62
C PRO A 72 6.33 -12.68 -0.62
N TYR A 73 7.43 -12.03 -0.97
CA TYR A 73 8.30 -11.33 -0.01
C TYR A 73 8.18 -9.81 -0.02
N GLN A 74 7.86 -9.19 -1.15
CA GLN A 74 7.95 -7.74 -1.21
C GLN A 74 7.03 -7.12 -2.25
N ILE A 75 6.41 -6.01 -1.87
CA ILE A 75 5.67 -5.13 -2.76
C ILE A 75 6.13 -3.71 -2.46
N ASP A 76 6.64 -3.01 -3.48
CA ASP A 76 6.94 -1.59 -3.36
C ASP A 76 5.95 -0.82 -4.23
N TYR A 77 5.61 0.37 -3.79
CA TYR A 77 4.67 1.22 -4.49
C TYR A 77 5.05 2.69 -4.38
N ARG A 78 4.51 3.49 -5.28
CA ARG A 78 4.65 4.94 -5.25
C ARG A 78 3.29 5.58 -5.49
N ILE A 79 2.95 6.56 -4.68
CA ILE A 79 1.76 7.37 -4.90
C ILE A 79 2.09 8.37 -6.00
N GLU A 80 1.48 8.23 -7.17
CA GLU A 80 1.72 9.10 -8.33
C GLU A 80 0.85 10.34 -8.31
N SER A 81 -0.34 10.24 -7.74
CA SER A 81 -1.24 11.39 -7.61
C SER A 81 -2.15 11.24 -6.41
N SER A 82 -2.63 12.35 -5.90
CA SER A 82 -3.62 12.38 -4.82
C SER A 82 -4.50 13.61 -4.97
N LYS A 83 -5.74 13.49 -4.50
CA LYS A 83 -6.73 14.58 -4.55
C LYS A 83 -7.51 14.56 -3.23
N PRO A 84 -7.95 15.71 -2.70
CA PRO A 84 -7.71 17.07 -3.19
C PRO A 84 -6.34 17.63 -2.80
N LEU A 85 -5.60 16.94 -1.93
CA LEU A 85 -4.31 17.42 -1.43
C LEU A 85 -3.17 16.71 -2.16
N PRO A 86 -2.16 17.46 -2.64
CA PRO A 86 -0.99 16.85 -3.23
C PRO A 86 -0.13 16.16 -2.18
N VAL A 87 0.30 14.95 -2.49
CA VAL A 87 1.24 14.16 -1.68
C VAL A 87 2.47 13.88 -2.53
N ARG A 88 3.64 14.21 -2.00
CA ARG A 88 4.89 13.78 -2.58
C ARG A 88 5.33 12.52 -1.84
N HIS A 89 5.39 11.40 -2.54
CA HIS A 89 5.67 10.11 -1.96
C HIS A 89 7.07 9.64 -2.35
N ASP A 90 7.92 9.43 -1.36
CA ASP A 90 9.32 9.07 -1.59
C ASP A 90 9.53 7.55 -1.53
N LEU A 91 8.78 6.85 -0.68
CA LEU A 91 8.95 5.41 -0.47
C LEU A 91 7.65 4.78 0.00
N GLY A 92 7.28 3.67 -0.62
CA GLY A 92 6.27 2.74 -0.12
C GLY A 92 6.82 1.33 -0.26
N GLU A 93 6.94 0.61 0.86
CA GLU A 93 7.62 -0.67 0.88
C GLU A 93 6.92 -1.59 1.85
N ILE A 94 6.53 -2.77 1.37
CA ILE A 94 5.93 -3.81 2.21
C ILE A 94 6.80 -5.04 2.07
N LYS A 95 7.41 -5.47 3.18
CA LYS A 95 8.28 -6.65 3.22
C LYS A 95 7.68 -7.71 4.12
N LEU A 96 7.70 -8.94 3.64
CA LEU A 96 7.21 -10.10 4.36
C LEU A 96 8.35 -11.07 4.61
N SER A 97 8.36 -11.66 5.80
CA SER A 97 9.31 -12.73 6.14
C SER A 97 8.60 -13.81 6.94
N GLU A 98 9.09 -15.03 6.83
CA GLU A 98 8.54 -16.16 7.55
C GLU A 98 9.04 -16.18 8.98
N GLU A 99 8.13 -16.42 9.93
CA GLU A 99 8.45 -16.67 11.33
C GLU A 99 7.74 -17.95 11.77
N GLY A 100 8.33 -19.10 11.47
CA GLY A 100 7.68 -20.39 11.67
C GLY A 100 6.45 -20.48 10.79
N GLU A 101 5.28 -20.67 11.40
CA GLU A 101 4.00 -20.74 10.69
C GLU A 101 3.36 -19.36 10.52
N PHE A 102 3.97 -18.32 11.08
CA PHE A 102 3.46 -16.95 11.03
C PHE A 102 4.24 -16.14 10.01
N THR A 103 3.76 -14.94 9.74
CA THR A 103 4.40 -14.01 8.81
C THR A 103 4.62 -12.67 9.50
N ARG A 104 5.83 -12.16 9.40
CA ARG A 104 6.14 -10.78 9.81
C ARG A 104 5.95 -9.87 8.61
N VAL A 105 5.16 -8.83 8.79
CA VAL A 105 4.91 -7.81 7.78
C VAL A 105 5.49 -6.49 8.27
N VAL A 106 6.37 -5.89 7.48
CA VAL A 106 6.92 -4.56 7.75
C VAL A 106 6.49 -3.63 6.63
N TRP A 107 5.74 -2.61 6.98
CA TRP A 107 5.25 -1.61 6.03
C TRP A 107 5.90 -0.27 6.36
N ALA A 108 6.66 0.28 5.42
CA ALA A 108 7.30 1.58 5.55
C ALA A 108 6.78 2.53 4.46
N SER A 109 6.48 3.76 4.85
CA SER A 109 6.03 4.78 3.92
C SER A 109 6.59 6.13 4.32
N LYS A 110 7.15 6.86 3.36
CA LYS A 110 7.70 8.20 3.55
C LYS A 110 7.21 9.14 2.49
N GLY A 111 6.99 10.39 2.86
CA GLY A 111 6.60 11.40 1.91
C GLY A 111 6.34 12.75 2.56
N HIS A 112 5.75 13.63 1.78
CA HIS A 112 5.39 14.98 2.21
C HIS A 112 3.96 15.28 1.82
N ILE A 113 3.24 15.94 2.71
CA ILE A 113 1.91 16.46 2.42
C ILE A 113 2.00 17.98 2.49
N GLN A 114 1.45 18.65 1.48
CA GLN A 114 1.55 20.09 1.34
C GLN A 114 0.79 20.85 2.43
N ILE A 115 -0.23 20.23 3.02
CA ILE A 115 -1.02 20.85 4.08
C ILE A 115 -0.82 20.03 5.38
N PRO A 116 -0.03 20.55 6.33
CA PRO A 116 0.37 19.81 7.54
C PRO A 116 -0.78 19.27 8.40
N LEU A 117 -1.85 20.03 8.56
CA LEU A 117 -2.99 19.61 9.38
C LEU A 117 -3.61 18.31 8.90
N LEU A 118 -3.83 18.20 7.60
CA LEU A 118 -4.38 16.98 7.01
C LEU A 118 -3.37 15.86 7.01
N GLY A 119 -2.09 16.18 6.86
CA GLY A 119 -1.03 15.22 7.00
C GLY A 119 -1.04 14.57 8.37
N HIS A 120 -1.22 15.37 9.40
CA HIS A 120 -1.31 14.88 10.77
C HIS A 120 -2.50 13.93 10.97
N LEU A 121 -3.67 14.28 10.43
CA LEU A 121 -4.87 13.45 10.55
C LEU A 121 -4.78 12.13 9.82
N LEU A 122 -4.05 12.07 8.71
CA LEU A 122 -4.01 10.90 7.84
C LEU A 122 -2.81 9.99 8.09
N PHE A 123 -1.70 10.52 8.58
CA PHE A 123 -0.43 9.80 8.63
C PHE A 123 0.24 9.79 10.01
N ASP A 124 -0.36 10.42 10.97
CA ASP A 124 0.04 10.35 12.37
C ASP A 124 -0.98 9.58 13.17
#